data_7da81ba360cea8a0fbe0fef5a600fdbc
#
_entry.id   7da81ba360cea8a0fbe0fef5a600fdbc
#
_cell.length_a   1.000
_cell.length_b   1.000
_cell.length_c   1.000
_cell.angle_alpha   90.00
_cell.angle_beta   90.00
_cell.angle_gamma   90.00
#
_symmetry.space_group_name_H-M   'P 1'
#
loop_
_entity.id
_entity.type
_entity.pdbx_description
1 polymer ?
#
loop_
_entity_poly.entity_id
_entity_poly.type
_entity_poly.pdbx_seq_one_letter_code
_entity_poly.pdbx_strand_id
1 'polypeptide(L)'
;MKKQTLCVQAGWQPKNGEPRVLPIIQSTTFKYDNTEEMAMLFDLKKEGYFYTRLQNPTNDAVAKKIVALEGGVAAVLTSSGQAANFYAVFNICEAGDHFVSSSEIYGGTFNLFAVTLKKLGIDCTFVHPDASDDEIQAAFRPNTKLLFGETISNPSCTVLDIEKFARIAHRNGVPLIMDNTFATPINCNPFEWGCDIVTHSTTKYMDGHATSVGGVVVDSGNFNWDANAEKFAGLCTPDASYHGLTYTKAFGKMAYITKMVVQLMRDLGSIPGPQNSFLLNIGLETLHLRMRQHCQNAQTVAEFLHNDPHVAWVHYCGLKDDANHEKAKKYLPNGSCGVLSFGLKGDRATAVKWMDALKMIAIVTHVADARTCVLHPASHTHRQLSDEQLREAGVSPDLIRLSVGIEDVEDILADIKQALEKV
;
A
#
# COMPACT_ATOMS: atom_id res chain seq x y z
N MET A 1 -4.82 14.23 18.01
CA MET A 1 -5.66 15.00 17.04
C MET A 1 -6.48 14.01 16.20
N LYS A 2 -7.66 14.43 15.69
CA LYS A 2 -8.45 13.62 14.76
C LYS A 2 -7.80 13.59 13.37
N LYS A 3 -8.05 12.55 12.58
CA LYS A 3 -7.41 12.32 11.27
C LYS A 3 -7.57 13.48 10.29
N GLN A 4 -8.74 14.12 10.25
CA GLN A 4 -8.98 15.31 9.42
C GLN A 4 -7.98 16.44 9.74
N THR A 5 -7.71 16.67 11.02
CA THR A 5 -6.72 17.65 11.47
C THR A 5 -5.30 17.19 11.14
N LEU A 6 -4.99 15.91 11.31
CA LEU A 6 -3.67 15.35 10.97
C LEU A 6 -3.36 15.46 9.47
N CYS A 7 -4.35 15.24 8.59
CA CYS A 7 -4.19 15.45 7.15
C CYS A 7 -3.61 16.83 6.83
N VAL A 8 -4.09 17.87 7.52
CA VAL A 8 -3.72 19.27 7.24
C VAL A 8 -2.50 19.72 8.05
N GLN A 9 -2.41 19.34 9.34
CA GLN A 9 -1.48 19.94 10.29
C GLN A 9 -0.25 19.10 10.61
N ALA A 10 -0.26 17.78 10.35
CA ALA A 10 0.87 16.94 10.69
C ALA A 10 2.03 17.08 9.68
N GLY A 11 3.24 16.74 10.14
CA GLY A 11 4.46 16.69 9.35
C GLY A 11 5.24 17.99 9.32
N TRP A 12 4.72 19.04 8.71
CA TRP A 12 5.37 20.35 8.69
C TRP A 12 4.82 21.27 9.79
N GLN A 13 5.71 21.77 10.65
CA GLN A 13 5.39 22.70 11.72
C GLN A 13 6.34 23.89 11.64
N PRO A 14 5.93 24.98 10.95
CA PRO A 14 6.77 26.14 10.75
C PRO A 14 7.01 26.90 12.06
N LYS A 15 8.23 27.36 12.26
CA LYS A 15 8.62 28.28 13.32
C LYS A 15 8.26 29.72 12.94
N ASN A 16 8.50 30.66 13.87
CA ASN A 16 8.27 32.06 13.62
C ASN A 16 9.11 32.56 12.44
N GLY A 17 8.45 33.11 11.41
CA GLY A 17 9.07 33.60 10.18
C GLY A 17 9.37 32.54 9.11
N GLU A 18 9.10 31.25 9.36
CA GLU A 18 9.23 30.20 8.34
C GLU A 18 8.00 30.14 7.44
N PRO A 19 8.14 29.58 6.21
CA PRO A 19 7.04 29.40 5.28
C PRO A 19 5.92 28.55 5.90
N ARG A 20 4.68 28.99 5.77
CA ARG A 20 3.50 28.21 6.19
C ARG A 20 3.37 26.89 5.44
N VAL A 21 3.66 26.89 4.15
CA VAL A 21 3.63 25.72 3.28
C VAL A 21 4.96 24.98 3.40
N LEU A 22 4.91 23.66 3.36
CA LEU A 22 6.10 22.80 3.34
C LEU A 22 7.07 23.25 2.21
N PRO A 23 8.32 23.62 2.50
CA PRO A 23 9.29 24.00 1.47
C PRO A 23 9.74 22.80 0.64
N ILE A 24 10.00 23.03 -0.65
CA ILE A 24 10.66 22.04 -1.52
C ILE A 24 12.17 22.24 -1.41
N ILE A 25 12.86 21.36 -0.71
CA ILE A 25 14.32 21.41 -0.57
C ILE A 25 14.96 20.56 -1.67
N GLN A 26 15.20 21.19 -2.81
CA GLN A 26 15.79 20.59 -4.00
C GLN A 26 17.31 20.66 -3.93
N SER A 27 17.92 19.88 -3.04
CA SER A 27 19.36 19.79 -2.86
C SER A 27 19.81 18.34 -2.79
N THR A 28 20.95 18.01 -3.37
CA THR A 28 21.54 16.67 -3.25
C THR A 28 22.32 16.52 -1.95
N THR A 29 22.94 17.60 -1.45
CA THR A 29 23.84 17.59 -0.29
C THR A 29 23.58 18.80 0.60
N PHE A 30 24.10 18.72 1.82
CA PHE A 30 23.94 19.76 2.86
C PHE A 30 25.30 20.15 3.43
N LYS A 31 25.50 21.45 3.72
CA LYS A 31 26.77 22.00 4.21
C LYS A 31 26.85 21.88 5.74
N TYR A 32 28.03 21.53 6.22
CA TYR A 32 28.40 21.54 7.63
C TYR A 32 29.65 22.42 7.83
N ASP A 33 29.83 22.95 9.02
CA ASP A 33 30.92 23.89 9.33
C ASP A 33 32.22 23.17 9.68
N ASN A 34 32.17 21.93 10.12
CA ASN A 34 33.34 21.14 10.47
C ASN A 34 33.18 19.64 10.15
N THR A 35 34.30 18.95 10.08
CA THR A 35 34.39 17.51 9.75
C THR A 35 33.83 16.59 10.83
N GLU A 36 33.91 17.00 12.11
CA GLU A 36 33.43 16.20 13.23
C GLU A 36 31.91 16.10 13.23
N GLU A 37 31.19 17.18 12.96
CA GLU A 37 29.74 17.15 12.83
C GLU A 37 29.29 16.22 11.69
N MET A 38 30.00 16.26 10.56
CA MET A 38 29.73 15.36 9.46
C MET A 38 30.00 13.90 9.85
N ALA A 39 31.10 13.61 10.54
CA ALA A 39 31.43 12.25 11.01
C ALA A 39 30.35 11.70 11.96
N MET A 40 29.82 12.52 12.88
CA MET A 40 28.74 12.09 13.78
C MET A 40 27.47 11.68 13.04
N LEU A 41 27.16 12.28 11.88
CA LEU A 41 26.02 11.86 11.06
C LEU A 41 26.25 10.49 10.42
N PHE A 42 27.45 10.25 9.88
CA PHE A 42 27.82 8.95 9.30
C PHE A 42 27.90 7.84 10.35
N ASP A 43 28.29 8.18 11.58
CA ASP A 43 28.28 7.25 12.73
C ASP A 43 26.91 7.04 13.35
N LEU A 44 25.86 7.67 12.82
CA LEU A 44 24.49 7.66 13.36
C LEU A 44 24.39 8.16 14.82
N LYS A 45 25.32 9.00 15.26
CA LYS A 45 25.38 9.63 16.59
C LYS A 45 24.65 10.96 16.67
N LYS A 46 24.31 11.55 15.53
CA LYS A 46 23.59 12.81 15.40
C LYS A 46 22.54 12.69 14.30
N GLU A 47 21.35 13.26 14.52
CA GLU A 47 20.34 13.41 13.48
C GLU A 47 20.69 14.60 12.57
N GLY A 48 20.40 14.47 11.27
CA GLY A 48 20.60 15.53 10.30
C GLY A 48 20.61 15.03 8.86
N TYR A 49 20.69 15.96 7.93
CA TYR A 49 20.66 15.70 6.51
C TYR A 49 22.04 15.93 5.91
N PHE A 50 22.59 14.97 5.19
CA PHE A 50 23.87 15.14 4.48
C PHE A 50 23.76 14.78 3.00
N TYR A 51 22.87 13.87 2.65
CA TYR A 51 22.66 13.47 1.26
C TYR A 51 21.20 13.02 1.02
N THR A 52 20.55 13.62 0.02
CA THR A 52 19.11 13.43 -0.24
C THR A 52 18.73 11.99 -0.56
N ARG A 53 19.62 11.16 -1.11
CA ARG A 53 19.33 9.73 -1.34
C ARG A 53 18.96 8.98 -0.07
N LEU A 54 19.50 9.36 1.09
CA LEU A 54 19.13 8.77 2.38
C LEU A 54 17.93 9.49 2.98
N GLN A 55 18.01 10.81 3.11
CA GLN A 55 17.00 11.64 3.76
C GLN A 55 16.97 13.06 3.17
N ASN A 56 15.76 13.62 3.12
CA ASN A 56 15.53 15.00 2.67
C ASN A 56 14.46 15.65 3.55
N PRO A 57 14.61 16.91 3.98
CA PRO A 57 13.66 17.56 4.89
C PRO A 57 12.21 17.58 4.37
N THR A 58 12.01 17.74 3.05
CA THR A 58 10.67 17.71 2.44
C THR A 58 10.07 16.32 2.53
N ASN A 59 10.84 15.28 2.17
CA ASN A 59 10.40 13.89 2.21
C ASN A 59 10.07 13.47 3.66
N ASP A 60 10.91 13.83 4.61
CA ASP A 60 10.72 13.48 6.02
C ASP A 60 9.49 14.15 6.63
N ALA A 61 9.18 15.37 6.26
CA ALA A 61 7.96 16.05 6.70
C ALA A 61 6.70 15.29 6.22
N VAL A 62 6.73 14.81 4.98
CA VAL A 62 5.61 14.00 4.42
C VAL A 62 5.55 12.62 5.06
N ALA A 63 6.69 11.97 5.27
CA ALA A 63 6.75 10.69 5.99
C ALA A 63 6.17 10.83 7.41
N LYS A 64 6.52 11.89 8.16
CA LYS A 64 5.97 12.19 9.49
C LYS A 64 4.46 12.42 9.47
N LYS A 65 3.91 13.04 8.41
CA LYS A 65 2.46 13.18 8.24
C LYS A 65 1.79 11.81 8.09
N ILE A 66 2.35 10.93 7.28
CA ILE A 66 1.81 9.57 7.09
C ILE A 66 1.93 8.75 8.37
N VAL A 67 3.06 8.82 9.09
CA VAL A 67 3.21 8.22 10.43
C VAL A 67 2.08 8.66 11.37
N ALA A 68 1.78 9.95 11.41
CA ALA A 68 0.70 10.47 12.27
C ALA A 68 -0.69 9.96 11.83
N LEU A 69 -0.91 9.76 10.55
CA LEU A 69 -2.17 9.24 10.01
C LEU A 69 -2.33 7.74 10.26
N GLU A 70 -1.27 6.95 10.10
CA GLU A 70 -1.29 5.50 10.37
C GLU A 70 -1.19 5.16 11.86
N GLY A 71 -0.63 6.06 12.68
CA GLY A 71 -0.38 5.78 14.10
C GLY A 71 0.91 4.98 14.35
N GLY A 72 1.86 5.04 13.43
CA GLY A 72 3.18 4.39 13.55
C GLY A 72 4.20 5.22 14.34
N VAL A 73 5.43 4.71 14.40
CA VAL A 73 6.57 5.38 15.06
C VAL A 73 7.55 6.01 14.07
N ALA A 74 7.70 5.41 12.88
CA ALA A 74 8.61 5.87 11.84
C ALA A 74 8.11 5.45 10.45
N ALA A 75 8.54 6.17 9.42
CA ALA A 75 8.27 5.83 8.03
C ALA A 75 9.41 6.29 7.11
N VAL A 76 9.49 5.66 5.93
CA VAL A 76 10.35 6.07 4.84
C VAL A 76 9.57 6.12 3.53
N LEU A 77 9.69 7.22 2.79
CA LEU A 77 9.13 7.35 1.44
C LEU A 77 10.01 6.62 0.43
N THR A 78 9.37 5.98 -0.54
CA THR A 78 10.03 5.28 -1.65
C THR A 78 9.54 5.81 -3.00
N SER A 79 10.28 5.53 -4.07
CA SER A 79 9.96 5.99 -5.42
C SER A 79 8.72 5.32 -6.04
N SER A 80 8.21 4.26 -5.44
CA SER A 80 6.98 3.57 -5.86
C SER A 80 6.46 2.65 -4.78
N GLY A 81 5.17 2.23 -4.85
CA GLY A 81 4.62 1.19 -3.99
C GLY A 81 5.35 -0.15 -4.11
N GLN A 82 5.81 -0.51 -5.32
CA GLN A 82 6.62 -1.72 -5.52
C GLN A 82 7.97 -1.64 -4.79
N ALA A 83 8.62 -0.48 -4.79
CA ALA A 83 9.83 -0.28 -3.99
C ALA A 83 9.52 -0.37 -2.48
N ALA A 84 8.36 0.12 -2.03
CA ALA A 84 7.92 -0.03 -0.63
C ALA A 84 7.76 -1.50 -0.26
N ASN A 85 7.04 -2.29 -1.06
CA ASN A 85 6.84 -3.72 -0.81
C ASN A 85 8.16 -4.50 -0.90
N PHE A 86 9.03 -4.19 -1.89
CA PHE A 86 10.36 -4.78 -1.99
C PHE A 86 11.20 -4.49 -0.73
N TYR A 87 11.28 -3.23 -0.31
CA TYR A 87 12.07 -2.85 0.87
C TYR A 87 11.51 -3.43 2.16
N ALA A 88 10.18 -3.48 2.30
CA ALA A 88 9.57 -4.05 3.50
C ALA A 88 9.94 -5.54 3.68
N VAL A 89 9.95 -6.31 2.60
CA VAL A 89 10.36 -7.71 2.64
C VAL A 89 11.88 -7.84 2.75
N PHE A 90 12.64 -7.18 1.87
CA PHE A 90 14.09 -7.34 1.76
C PHE A 90 14.86 -6.81 2.97
N ASN A 91 14.26 -5.94 3.77
CA ASN A 91 14.86 -5.44 5.02
C ASN A 91 15.08 -6.53 6.09
N ILE A 92 14.31 -7.61 6.02
CA ILE A 92 14.31 -8.70 7.00
C ILE A 92 14.44 -10.10 6.41
N CYS A 93 14.44 -10.22 5.08
CA CYS A 93 14.68 -11.47 4.35
C CYS A 93 16.02 -11.41 3.63
N GLU A 94 16.74 -12.53 3.63
CA GLU A 94 18.01 -12.75 2.94
C GLU A 94 17.88 -13.97 2.01
N ALA A 95 18.93 -14.24 1.22
CA ALA A 95 18.97 -15.44 0.39
C ALA A 95 18.88 -16.71 1.27
N GLY A 96 17.96 -17.60 0.93
CA GLY A 96 17.62 -18.80 1.71
C GLY A 96 16.43 -18.62 2.63
N ASP A 97 15.89 -17.41 2.78
CA ASP A 97 14.70 -17.15 3.59
C ASP A 97 13.39 -17.41 2.82
N HIS A 98 12.34 -17.50 3.58
CA HIS A 98 10.99 -17.73 3.11
C HIS A 98 10.01 -16.75 3.77
N PHE A 99 8.90 -16.46 3.08
CA PHE A 99 7.75 -15.78 3.67
C PHE A 99 6.43 -16.32 3.13
N VAL A 100 5.34 -16.03 3.83
CA VAL A 100 3.99 -16.38 3.41
C VAL A 100 3.28 -15.10 2.95
N SER A 101 2.48 -15.20 1.88
CA SER A 101 1.67 -14.07 1.39
C SER A 101 0.25 -14.52 1.09
N SER A 102 -0.74 -13.62 1.30
CA SER A 102 -2.04 -13.80 0.65
C SER A 102 -1.86 -13.90 -0.86
N SER A 103 -2.64 -14.76 -1.52
CA SER A 103 -2.63 -14.91 -2.98
C SER A 103 -3.38 -13.80 -3.69
N GLU A 104 -4.40 -13.23 -3.06
CA GLU A 104 -5.15 -12.10 -3.58
C GLU A 104 -4.51 -10.79 -3.15
N ILE A 105 -3.51 -10.38 -3.92
CA ILE A 105 -2.78 -9.12 -3.80
C ILE A 105 -2.61 -8.50 -5.19
N TYR A 106 -2.17 -7.24 -5.25
CA TYR A 106 -1.87 -6.59 -6.53
C TYR A 106 -0.96 -7.46 -7.41
N GLY A 107 -1.35 -7.67 -8.68
CA GLY A 107 -0.65 -8.57 -9.59
C GLY A 107 0.85 -8.25 -9.78
N GLY A 108 1.24 -6.96 -9.69
CA GLY A 108 2.65 -6.57 -9.69
C GLY A 108 3.40 -7.05 -8.45
N THR A 109 2.77 -7.02 -7.28
CA THR A 109 3.32 -7.52 -6.02
C THR A 109 3.40 -9.05 -6.02
N PHE A 110 2.36 -9.71 -6.56
CA PHE A 110 2.40 -11.17 -6.77
C PHE A 110 3.61 -11.57 -7.62
N ASN A 111 3.82 -10.91 -8.77
CA ASN A 111 4.97 -11.18 -9.63
C ASN A 111 6.31 -10.85 -8.95
N LEU A 112 6.37 -9.76 -8.17
CA LEU A 112 7.55 -9.42 -7.37
C LEU A 112 7.93 -10.58 -6.44
N PHE A 113 6.96 -11.16 -5.75
CA PHE A 113 7.15 -12.23 -4.78
C PHE A 113 7.42 -13.59 -5.44
N ALA A 114 6.61 -13.95 -6.44
CA ALA A 114 6.72 -15.26 -7.10
C ALA A 114 7.95 -15.41 -8.00
N VAL A 115 8.42 -14.31 -8.59
CA VAL A 115 9.45 -14.37 -9.67
C VAL A 115 10.70 -13.56 -9.29
N THR A 116 10.54 -12.29 -8.92
CA THR A 116 11.69 -11.40 -8.75
C THR A 116 12.48 -11.71 -7.48
N LEU A 117 11.83 -11.85 -6.34
CA LEU A 117 12.48 -12.19 -5.07
C LEU A 117 13.10 -13.59 -5.11
N LYS A 118 12.51 -14.51 -5.85
CA LYS A 118 13.08 -15.85 -6.07
C LYS A 118 14.46 -15.80 -6.73
N LYS A 119 14.72 -14.83 -7.62
CA LYS A 119 16.04 -14.61 -8.21
C LYS A 119 17.08 -14.15 -7.19
N LEU A 120 16.62 -13.58 -6.07
CA LEU A 120 17.45 -13.19 -4.93
C LEU A 120 17.58 -14.30 -3.87
N GLY A 121 17.04 -15.48 -4.15
CA GLY A 121 17.04 -16.62 -3.24
C GLY A 121 16.00 -16.55 -2.12
N ILE A 122 14.98 -15.70 -2.24
CA ILE A 122 13.89 -15.57 -1.25
C ILE A 122 12.66 -16.25 -1.82
N ASP A 123 12.14 -17.26 -1.10
CA ASP A 123 10.94 -18.00 -1.50
C ASP A 123 9.67 -17.42 -0.89
N CYS A 124 8.55 -17.55 -1.60
CA CYS A 124 7.22 -17.18 -1.13
C CYS A 124 6.23 -18.35 -1.29
N THR A 125 5.43 -18.61 -0.26
CA THR A 125 4.25 -19.49 -0.36
C THR A 125 3.00 -18.63 -0.29
N PHE A 126 2.10 -18.79 -1.28
CA PHE A 126 0.82 -18.09 -1.31
C PHE A 126 -0.28 -18.91 -0.65
N VAL A 127 -1.15 -18.23 0.12
CA VAL A 127 -2.34 -18.80 0.76
C VAL A 127 -3.56 -17.98 0.38
N HIS A 128 -4.72 -18.64 0.24
CA HIS A 128 -5.96 -17.92 -0.03
C HIS A 128 -6.33 -17.02 1.18
N PRO A 129 -6.87 -15.81 1.01
CA PRO A 129 -7.22 -14.90 2.12
C PRO A 129 -8.25 -15.51 3.08
N ASP A 130 -9.13 -16.39 2.57
CA ASP A 130 -10.12 -17.11 3.37
C ASP A 130 -9.65 -18.51 3.84
N ALA A 131 -8.39 -18.88 3.57
CA ALA A 131 -7.83 -20.14 4.06
C ALA A 131 -8.02 -20.28 5.59
N SER A 132 -8.22 -21.51 6.05
CA SER A 132 -8.31 -21.81 7.48
C SER A 132 -6.99 -21.51 8.21
N ASP A 133 -7.07 -21.41 9.54
CA ASP A 133 -5.88 -21.24 10.37
C ASP A 133 -4.83 -22.33 10.12
N ASP A 134 -5.27 -23.57 9.96
CA ASP A 134 -4.39 -24.73 9.74
C ASP A 134 -3.74 -24.69 8.36
N GLU A 135 -4.45 -24.27 7.32
CA GLU A 135 -3.89 -24.11 5.98
C GLU A 135 -2.84 -22.99 5.95
N ILE A 136 -3.13 -21.84 6.57
CA ILE A 136 -2.14 -20.76 6.69
C ILE A 136 -0.96 -21.23 7.51
N GLN A 137 -1.18 -21.91 8.63
CA GLN A 137 -0.11 -22.44 9.48
C GLN A 137 0.78 -23.45 8.75
N ALA A 138 0.21 -24.31 7.90
CA ALA A 138 0.94 -25.31 7.14
C ALA A 138 1.89 -24.68 6.08
N ALA A 139 1.65 -23.43 5.68
CA ALA A 139 2.52 -22.69 4.76
C ALA A 139 3.81 -22.19 5.44
N PHE A 140 3.87 -22.15 6.77
CA PHE A 140 5.06 -21.68 7.48
C PHE A 140 6.16 -22.72 7.49
N ARG A 141 7.40 -22.27 7.31
CA ARG A 141 8.65 -23.05 7.37
C ARG A 141 9.54 -22.50 8.49
N PRO A 142 10.56 -23.24 8.96
CA PRO A 142 11.49 -22.75 9.98
C PRO A 142 12.16 -21.41 9.62
N ASN A 143 12.43 -21.19 8.33
CA ASN A 143 13.06 -19.99 7.78
C ASN A 143 12.04 -18.92 7.32
N THR A 144 10.77 -19.01 7.71
CA THR A 144 9.76 -17.99 7.41
C THR A 144 10.00 -16.74 8.24
N LYS A 145 10.02 -15.57 7.59
CA LYS A 145 10.37 -14.26 8.19
C LYS A 145 9.20 -13.30 8.34
N LEU A 146 8.13 -13.43 7.56
CA LEU A 146 6.95 -12.56 7.63
C LEU A 146 5.71 -13.23 7.03
N LEU A 147 4.56 -12.64 7.34
CA LEU A 147 3.30 -12.86 6.64
C LEU A 147 2.89 -11.56 5.96
N PHE A 148 2.45 -11.62 4.69
CA PHE A 148 2.07 -10.44 3.90
C PHE A 148 0.61 -10.52 3.44
N GLY A 149 -0.09 -9.36 3.38
CA GLY A 149 -1.43 -9.26 2.83
C GLY A 149 -1.77 -7.85 2.35
N GLU A 150 -2.93 -7.70 1.71
CA GLU A 150 -3.54 -6.40 1.39
C GLU A 150 -4.82 -6.22 2.18
N THR A 151 -5.09 -5.00 2.65
CA THR A 151 -6.34 -4.69 3.39
C THR A 151 -7.57 -4.92 2.52
N ILE A 152 -7.53 -4.43 1.29
CA ILE A 152 -8.52 -4.64 0.24
C ILE A 152 -7.75 -5.01 -1.03
N SER A 153 -7.96 -6.21 -1.54
CA SER A 153 -7.21 -6.74 -2.68
C SER A 153 -7.60 -6.10 -4.02
N ASN A 154 -6.68 -6.16 -4.97
CA ASN A 154 -6.84 -5.65 -6.33
C ASN A 154 -6.57 -6.77 -7.36
N PRO A 155 -7.53 -7.17 -8.21
CA PRO A 155 -8.82 -6.52 -8.48
C PRO A 155 -10.03 -7.12 -7.75
N SER A 156 -9.88 -8.19 -6.96
CA SER A 156 -10.99 -8.97 -6.39
C SER A 156 -11.82 -8.21 -5.34
N CYS A 157 -11.29 -7.11 -4.77
CA CYS A 157 -11.93 -6.33 -3.70
C CYS A 157 -12.22 -7.12 -2.41
N THR A 158 -11.49 -8.22 -2.19
CA THR A 158 -11.58 -9.04 -0.98
C THR A 158 -10.99 -8.30 0.20
N VAL A 159 -11.70 -8.29 1.34
CA VAL A 159 -11.21 -7.73 2.60
C VAL A 159 -10.53 -8.82 3.42
N LEU A 160 -9.26 -8.60 3.78
CA LEU A 160 -8.50 -9.56 4.58
C LEU A 160 -8.97 -9.56 6.04
N ASP A 161 -9.00 -10.74 6.66
CA ASP A 161 -9.16 -10.85 8.12
C ASP A 161 -7.82 -10.53 8.81
N ILE A 162 -7.61 -9.25 9.13
CA ILE A 162 -6.34 -8.73 9.65
C ILE A 162 -5.96 -9.39 10.97
N GLU A 163 -6.91 -9.52 11.91
CA GLU A 163 -6.63 -10.14 13.23
C GLU A 163 -6.25 -11.62 13.10
N LYS A 164 -6.89 -12.35 12.18
CA LYS A 164 -6.54 -13.76 11.91
C LYS A 164 -5.09 -13.86 11.43
N PHE A 165 -4.71 -13.05 10.44
CA PHE A 165 -3.37 -13.04 9.89
C PHE A 165 -2.32 -12.58 10.91
N ALA A 166 -2.62 -11.52 11.67
CA ALA A 166 -1.73 -11.03 12.75
C ALA A 166 -1.48 -12.10 13.82
N ARG A 167 -2.55 -12.74 14.30
CA ARG A 167 -2.47 -13.80 15.31
C ARG A 167 -1.61 -14.98 14.84
N ILE A 168 -1.76 -15.40 13.58
CA ILE A 168 -0.97 -16.49 13.01
C ILE A 168 0.48 -16.07 12.83
N ALA A 169 0.75 -14.88 12.31
CA ALA A 169 2.10 -14.35 12.17
C ALA A 169 2.83 -14.30 13.52
N HIS A 170 2.22 -13.69 14.53
CA HIS A 170 2.80 -13.55 15.86
C HIS A 170 3.01 -14.88 16.56
N ARG A 171 2.11 -15.86 16.41
CA ARG A 171 2.28 -17.22 16.92
C ARG A 171 3.54 -17.89 16.34
N ASN A 172 3.94 -17.54 15.14
CA ASN A 172 5.15 -18.03 14.48
C ASN A 172 6.38 -17.13 14.72
N GLY A 173 6.25 -16.09 15.55
CA GLY A 173 7.34 -15.14 15.86
C GLY A 173 7.79 -14.33 14.65
N VAL A 174 6.87 -13.95 13.76
CA VAL A 174 7.14 -13.11 12.58
C VAL A 174 6.15 -11.95 12.50
N PRO A 175 6.53 -10.81 11.89
CA PRO A 175 5.63 -9.68 11.70
C PRO A 175 4.58 -9.94 10.61
N LEU A 176 3.42 -9.27 10.74
CA LEU A 176 2.47 -9.07 9.66
C LEU A 176 2.78 -7.76 8.94
N ILE A 177 2.97 -7.83 7.61
CA ILE A 177 3.10 -6.67 6.72
C ILE A 177 1.83 -6.54 5.88
N MET A 178 1.24 -5.33 5.84
CA MET A 178 0.00 -5.07 5.12
C MET A 178 0.16 -3.95 4.11
N ASP A 179 -0.20 -4.19 2.86
CA ASP A 179 -0.43 -3.10 1.89
C ASP A 179 -1.82 -2.50 2.14
N ASN A 180 -1.85 -1.24 2.61
CA ASN A 180 -3.08 -0.52 2.98
C ASN A 180 -3.48 0.53 1.92
N THR A 181 -3.05 0.36 0.68
CA THR A 181 -3.20 1.34 -0.41
C THR A 181 -4.66 1.71 -0.66
N PHE A 182 -5.58 0.74 -0.75
CA PHE A 182 -6.97 1.02 -1.11
C PHE A 182 -7.81 1.54 0.06
N ALA A 183 -7.60 1.05 1.26
CA ALA A 183 -8.30 1.54 2.43
C ALA A 183 -7.80 2.92 2.86
N THR A 184 -6.51 3.20 2.73
CA THR A 184 -5.81 4.37 3.28
C THR A 184 -5.94 4.47 4.81
N PRO A 185 -5.13 5.26 5.50
CA PRO A 185 -5.29 5.46 6.95
C PRO A 185 -6.61 6.14 7.34
N ILE A 186 -7.40 6.60 6.37
CA ILE A 186 -8.71 7.20 6.65
C ILE A 186 -9.76 6.13 6.96
N ASN A 187 -9.77 5.04 6.20
CA ASN A 187 -10.78 3.99 6.32
C ASN A 187 -10.30 2.82 7.19
N CYS A 188 -9.00 2.52 7.21
CA CYS A 188 -8.42 1.46 8.03
C CYS A 188 -7.07 1.88 8.62
N ASN A 189 -6.84 1.55 9.89
CA ASN A 189 -5.51 1.52 10.50
C ASN A 189 -5.17 0.07 10.86
N PRO A 190 -4.42 -0.64 10.03
CA PRO A 190 -4.08 -2.04 10.28
C PRO A 190 -3.36 -2.28 11.62
N PHE A 191 -2.64 -1.29 12.15
CA PHE A 191 -1.96 -1.37 13.45
C PHE A 191 -2.93 -1.59 14.63
N GLU A 192 -4.16 -1.09 14.54
CA GLU A 192 -5.20 -1.32 15.56
C GLU A 192 -5.65 -2.79 15.61
N TRP A 193 -5.36 -3.55 14.57
CA TRP A 193 -5.75 -4.95 14.38
C TRP A 193 -4.57 -5.93 14.44
N GLY A 194 -3.39 -5.45 14.91
CA GLY A 194 -2.21 -6.28 15.13
C GLY A 194 -1.23 -6.37 13.95
N CYS A 195 -1.42 -5.57 12.90
CA CYS A 195 -0.39 -5.42 11.87
C CYS A 195 0.84 -4.73 12.45
N ASP A 196 2.03 -5.08 11.97
CA ASP A 196 3.29 -4.53 12.46
C ASP A 196 3.88 -3.49 11.52
N ILE A 197 3.78 -3.73 10.22
CA ILE A 197 4.34 -2.87 9.17
C ILE A 197 3.27 -2.63 8.11
N VAL A 198 3.10 -1.38 7.70
CA VAL A 198 2.18 -0.99 6.64
C VAL A 198 2.97 -0.45 5.46
N THR A 199 2.59 -0.86 4.25
CA THR A 199 3.06 -0.28 3.00
C THR A 199 1.92 0.41 2.27
N HIS A 200 2.27 1.39 1.42
CA HIS A 200 1.34 2.00 0.47
C HIS A 200 2.01 2.30 -0.86
N SER A 201 1.26 2.15 -1.92
CA SER A 201 1.49 2.92 -3.13
C SER A 201 0.88 4.33 -2.94
N THR A 202 1.72 5.30 -2.61
CA THR A 202 1.24 6.69 -2.45
C THR A 202 0.77 7.30 -3.77
N THR A 203 1.09 6.66 -4.90
CA THR A 203 0.60 6.94 -6.27
C THR A 203 -0.94 7.00 -6.35
N LYS A 204 -1.64 6.30 -5.45
CA LYS A 204 -3.08 6.08 -5.49
C LYS A 204 -3.83 7.17 -4.70
N TYR A 205 -4.79 6.83 -3.88
CA TYR A 205 -5.58 7.80 -3.12
C TYR A 205 -4.78 8.83 -2.34
N MET A 206 -3.57 8.52 -1.84
CA MET A 206 -2.78 9.48 -1.08
C MET A 206 -2.37 10.69 -1.93
N ASP A 207 -1.85 10.48 -3.14
CA ASP A 207 -1.67 11.53 -4.16
C ASP A 207 -3.02 12.00 -4.68
N GLY A 208 -3.85 11.06 -5.15
CA GLY A 208 -5.24 11.25 -5.53
C GLY A 208 -5.48 12.02 -6.83
N HIS A 209 -4.43 12.42 -7.54
CA HIS A 209 -4.50 13.26 -8.74
C HIS A 209 -3.77 12.66 -9.94
N ALA A 210 -3.19 11.45 -9.78
CA ALA A 210 -2.35 10.79 -10.78
C ALA A 210 -1.14 11.63 -11.22
N THR A 211 -0.58 12.43 -10.30
CA THR A 211 0.52 13.36 -10.59
C THR A 211 1.88 12.78 -10.28
N SER A 212 1.98 11.85 -9.32
CA SER A 212 3.24 11.42 -8.75
C SER A 212 3.25 9.93 -8.41
N VAL A 213 4.24 9.22 -8.90
CA VAL A 213 4.50 7.84 -8.48
C VAL A 213 5.31 7.87 -7.19
N GLY A 214 4.88 7.07 -6.20
CA GLY A 214 5.55 6.98 -4.92
C GLY A 214 5.07 5.81 -4.07
N GLY A 215 5.75 5.58 -2.96
CA GLY A 215 5.40 4.61 -1.95
C GLY A 215 5.84 5.05 -0.56
N VAL A 216 5.43 4.30 0.45
CA VAL A 216 5.86 4.51 1.83
C VAL A 216 5.84 3.18 2.57
N VAL A 217 6.79 3.00 3.48
CA VAL A 217 6.80 1.95 4.50
C VAL A 217 6.65 2.62 5.85
N VAL A 218 5.70 2.16 6.66
CA VAL A 218 5.42 2.66 8.02
C VAL A 218 5.58 1.52 9.01
N ASP A 219 6.31 1.76 10.09
CA ASP A 219 6.49 0.80 11.19
C ASP A 219 5.64 1.22 12.40
N SER A 220 4.88 0.27 12.97
CA SER A 220 4.16 0.45 14.22
C SER A 220 5.08 0.61 15.42
N GLY A 221 6.29 0.02 15.37
CA GLY A 221 7.22 -0.12 16.49
C GLY A 221 6.73 -1.09 17.58
N ASN A 222 5.76 -1.95 17.27
CA ASN A 222 5.17 -2.89 18.23
C ASN A 222 5.74 -4.31 18.14
N PHE A 223 6.30 -4.70 16.99
CA PHE A 223 6.90 -6.03 16.87
C PHE A 223 8.15 -6.15 17.72
N ASN A 224 8.23 -7.20 18.54
CA ASN A 224 9.37 -7.45 19.39
C ASN A 224 10.46 -8.24 18.63
N TRP A 225 11.36 -7.53 17.97
CA TRP A 225 12.46 -8.11 17.21
C TRP A 225 13.39 -8.94 18.10
N ASP A 226 13.73 -8.45 19.30
CA ASP A 226 14.67 -9.11 20.22
C ASP A 226 14.13 -10.45 20.77
N ALA A 227 12.81 -10.58 20.94
CA ALA A 227 12.20 -11.85 21.31
C ALA A 227 12.35 -12.95 20.23
N ASN A 228 12.65 -12.55 19.01
CA ASN A 228 12.81 -13.42 17.84
C ASN A 228 14.17 -13.18 17.15
N ALA A 229 15.21 -12.83 17.94
CA ALA A 229 16.51 -12.38 17.43
C ALA A 229 17.18 -13.37 16.46
N GLU A 230 16.99 -14.68 16.67
CA GLU A 230 17.53 -15.73 15.79
C GLU A 230 16.98 -15.62 14.35
N LYS A 231 15.72 -15.20 14.21
CA LYS A 231 15.10 -14.96 12.90
C LYS A 231 15.55 -13.65 12.26
N PHE A 232 15.87 -12.64 13.06
CA PHE A 232 16.13 -11.27 12.62
C PHE A 232 17.53 -10.78 13.01
N ALA A 233 18.54 -11.62 12.74
CA ALA A 233 19.93 -11.31 13.06
C ALA A 233 20.38 -9.95 12.50
N GLY A 234 19.95 -9.58 11.26
CA GLY A 234 20.28 -8.30 10.65
C GLY A 234 19.78 -7.04 11.40
N LEU A 235 18.86 -7.20 12.38
CA LEU A 235 18.42 -6.12 13.28
C LEU A 235 18.99 -6.27 14.69
N CYS A 236 19.19 -7.51 15.16
CA CYS A 236 19.43 -7.85 16.56
C CYS A 236 20.91 -8.20 16.88
N THR A 237 21.77 -8.31 15.86
CA THR A 237 23.19 -8.59 16.04
C THR A 237 24.06 -7.41 15.54
N PRO A 238 25.34 -7.34 15.93
CA PRO A 238 26.25 -6.29 15.49
C PRO A 238 26.41 -6.25 13.96
N ASP A 239 26.17 -5.09 13.36
CA ASP A 239 26.34 -4.82 11.92
C ASP A 239 27.79 -4.38 11.64
N ALA A 240 28.51 -5.17 10.85
CA ALA A 240 29.91 -4.89 10.49
C ALA A 240 30.04 -3.59 9.64
N SER A 241 29.00 -3.22 8.87
CA SER A 241 29.02 -2.00 8.04
C SER A 241 28.85 -0.71 8.84
N TYR A 242 28.43 -0.82 10.12
CA TYR A 242 28.27 0.28 11.06
C TYR A 242 29.04 0.05 12.38
N HIS A 243 30.32 -0.40 12.28
CA HIS A 243 31.23 -0.56 13.43
C HIS A 243 30.68 -1.44 14.56
N GLY A 244 29.85 -2.44 14.25
CA GLY A 244 29.26 -3.33 15.25
C GLY A 244 28.01 -2.78 15.94
N LEU A 245 27.36 -1.77 15.36
CA LEU A 245 26.08 -1.26 15.85
C LEU A 245 25.00 -2.34 15.76
N THR A 246 24.18 -2.48 16.81
CA THR A 246 22.98 -3.33 16.82
C THR A 246 21.75 -2.43 16.76
N TYR A 247 20.95 -2.53 15.69
CA TYR A 247 19.85 -1.59 15.44
C TYR A 247 18.79 -1.57 16.54
N THR A 248 18.36 -2.75 17.03
CA THR A 248 17.34 -2.82 18.10
C THR A 248 17.82 -2.17 19.40
N LYS A 249 19.11 -2.27 19.73
CA LYS A 249 19.70 -1.66 20.92
C LYS A 249 19.91 -0.15 20.77
N ALA A 250 20.32 0.29 19.57
CA ALA A 250 20.64 1.70 19.32
C ALA A 250 19.39 2.55 19.09
N PHE A 251 18.37 2.01 18.39
CA PHE A 251 17.22 2.77 17.93
C PHE A 251 15.87 2.27 18.46
N GLY A 252 15.85 1.17 19.23
CA GLY A 252 14.63 0.62 19.83
C GLY A 252 13.52 0.41 18.80
N LYS A 253 12.39 1.05 19.02
CA LYS A 253 11.21 0.95 18.14
C LYS A 253 11.44 1.45 16.70
N MET A 254 12.45 2.26 16.46
CA MET A 254 12.76 2.79 15.12
C MET A 254 13.77 1.93 14.35
N ALA A 255 14.25 0.82 14.94
CA ALA A 255 15.29 -0.03 14.38
C ALA A 255 15.02 -0.48 12.93
N TYR A 256 13.80 -0.91 12.65
CA TYR A 256 13.41 -1.42 11.33
C TYR A 256 13.51 -0.36 10.23
N ILE A 257 12.95 0.83 10.45
CA ILE A 257 13.01 1.94 9.46
C ILE A 257 14.43 2.52 9.40
N THR A 258 15.14 2.64 10.53
CA THR A 258 16.52 3.13 10.52
C THR A 258 17.41 2.23 9.66
N LYS A 259 17.36 0.90 9.87
CA LYS A 259 18.11 -0.05 9.02
C LYS A 259 17.74 0.10 7.55
N MET A 260 16.46 0.21 7.23
CA MET A 260 15.99 0.39 5.85
C MET A 260 16.60 1.64 5.21
N VAL A 261 16.66 2.76 5.93
CA VAL A 261 17.24 4.01 5.43
C VAL A 261 18.76 3.89 5.25
N VAL A 262 19.47 3.42 6.27
CA VAL A 262 20.93 3.46 6.28
C VAL A 262 21.58 2.32 5.49
N GLN A 263 20.84 1.29 5.13
CA GLN A 263 21.28 0.20 4.24
C GLN A 263 20.56 0.26 2.89
N LEU A 264 19.28 -0.08 2.84
CA LEU A 264 18.58 -0.27 1.56
C LEU A 264 18.41 1.04 0.79
N MET A 265 17.99 2.11 1.43
CA MET A 265 17.85 3.40 0.75
C MET A 265 19.20 3.96 0.35
N ARG A 266 20.22 3.84 1.21
CA ARG A 266 21.59 4.25 0.90
C ARG A 266 22.15 3.53 -0.33
N ASP A 267 21.94 2.22 -0.42
CA ASP A 267 22.60 1.37 -1.41
C ASP A 267 21.80 1.25 -2.72
N LEU A 268 20.47 1.16 -2.64
CA LEU A 268 19.57 0.97 -3.79
C LEU A 268 18.93 2.27 -4.29
N GLY A 269 18.76 3.27 -3.41
CA GLY A 269 18.43 4.63 -3.79
C GLY A 269 17.01 4.87 -4.30
N SER A 270 16.02 4.05 -3.95
CA SER A 270 14.63 4.22 -4.41
C SER A 270 13.88 5.33 -3.66
N ILE A 271 14.46 6.54 -3.59
CA ILE A 271 13.86 7.71 -2.93
C ILE A 271 13.02 8.52 -3.92
N PRO A 272 11.88 9.12 -3.52
CA PRO A 272 11.16 10.08 -4.36
C PRO A 272 11.88 11.43 -4.40
N GLY A 273 11.76 12.16 -5.51
CA GLY A 273 12.19 13.54 -5.57
C GLY A 273 11.39 14.44 -4.61
N PRO A 274 11.99 15.48 -4.00
CA PRO A 274 11.30 16.38 -3.08
C PRO A 274 10.05 17.04 -3.66
N GLN A 275 10.03 17.32 -4.96
CA GLN A 275 8.87 17.86 -5.66
C GLN A 275 7.70 16.85 -5.66
N ASN A 276 7.98 15.56 -5.89
CA ASN A 276 6.94 14.51 -5.84
C ASN A 276 6.38 14.38 -4.42
N SER A 277 7.23 14.47 -3.41
CA SER A 277 6.80 14.46 -2.01
C SER A 277 5.96 15.70 -1.66
N PHE A 278 6.28 16.86 -2.21
CA PHE A 278 5.46 18.06 -2.06
C PHE A 278 4.05 17.86 -2.69
N LEU A 279 3.97 17.32 -3.90
CA LEU A 279 2.67 17.00 -4.54
C LEU A 279 1.88 16.01 -3.71
N LEU A 280 2.53 14.97 -3.20
CA LEU A 280 1.92 14.02 -2.26
C LEU A 280 1.39 14.72 -1.00
N ASN A 281 2.12 15.70 -0.45
CA ASN A 281 1.64 16.48 0.70
C ASN A 281 0.32 17.19 0.39
N ILE A 282 0.21 17.82 -0.79
CA ILE A 282 -1.03 18.47 -1.24
C ILE A 282 -2.19 17.45 -1.33
N GLY A 283 -1.92 16.28 -1.90
CA GLY A 283 -2.91 15.19 -1.94
C GLY A 283 -3.36 14.74 -0.55
N LEU A 284 -2.43 14.58 0.38
CA LEU A 284 -2.73 14.17 1.76
C LEU A 284 -3.60 15.17 2.53
N GLU A 285 -3.46 16.47 2.26
CA GLU A 285 -4.25 17.51 2.95
C GLU A 285 -5.77 17.34 2.73
N THR A 286 -6.17 16.86 1.57
CA THR A 286 -7.59 16.62 1.22
C THR A 286 -8.00 15.15 1.24
N LEU A 287 -7.11 14.24 1.64
CA LEU A 287 -7.34 12.80 1.59
C LEU A 287 -8.66 12.39 2.27
N HIS A 288 -8.93 12.92 3.47
CA HIS A 288 -10.14 12.59 4.25
C HIS A 288 -11.45 13.02 3.58
N LEU A 289 -11.44 14.11 2.79
CA LEU A 289 -12.59 14.58 2.03
C LEU A 289 -12.81 13.68 0.81
N ARG A 290 -11.73 13.41 0.07
CA ARG A 290 -11.78 12.59 -1.14
C ARG A 290 -12.19 11.16 -0.83
N MET A 291 -11.62 10.52 0.21
CA MET A 291 -11.99 9.15 0.59
C MET A 291 -13.48 9.02 0.90
N ARG A 292 -14.07 9.99 1.63
CA ARG A 292 -15.50 9.98 1.89
C ARG A 292 -16.31 10.05 0.59
N GLN A 293 -15.95 10.94 -0.33
CA GLN A 293 -16.65 11.08 -1.60
C GLN A 293 -16.50 9.86 -2.49
N HIS A 294 -15.27 9.30 -2.59
CA HIS A 294 -15.02 8.04 -3.30
C HIS A 294 -15.91 6.90 -2.80
N CYS A 295 -15.99 6.72 -1.46
CA CYS A 295 -16.80 5.66 -0.87
C CYS A 295 -18.30 5.88 -1.12
N GLN A 296 -18.79 7.11 -1.03
CA GLN A 296 -20.18 7.43 -1.29
C GLN A 296 -20.56 7.16 -2.75
N ASN A 297 -19.76 7.67 -3.70
CA ASN A 297 -19.99 7.45 -5.12
C ASN A 297 -19.92 5.95 -5.47
N ALA A 298 -18.91 5.24 -4.97
CA ALA A 298 -18.75 3.80 -5.22
C ALA A 298 -19.92 2.97 -4.67
N GLN A 299 -20.45 3.32 -3.49
CA GLN A 299 -21.64 2.67 -2.94
C GLN A 299 -22.84 2.83 -3.85
N THR A 300 -23.10 4.07 -4.30
CA THR A 300 -24.23 4.37 -5.21
C THR A 300 -24.07 3.64 -6.56
N VAL A 301 -22.86 3.64 -7.12
CA VAL A 301 -22.56 2.93 -8.38
C VAL A 301 -22.70 1.41 -8.21
N ALA A 302 -22.20 0.86 -7.10
CA ALA A 302 -22.31 -0.57 -6.82
C ALA A 302 -23.78 -1.02 -6.68
N GLU A 303 -24.60 -0.24 -5.96
CA GLU A 303 -26.04 -0.50 -5.83
C GLU A 303 -26.78 -0.40 -7.16
N PHE A 304 -26.42 0.57 -8.01
CA PHE A 304 -26.97 0.69 -9.34
C PHE A 304 -26.62 -0.55 -10.20
N LEU A 305 -25.35 -0.91 -10.28
CA LEU A 305 -24.89 -2.08 -11.04
C LEU A 305 -25.49 -3.39 -10.54
N HIS A 306 -25.60 -3.55 -9.20
CA HIS A 306 -26.18 -4.74 -8.59
C HIS A 306 -27.63 -4.99 -8.99
N ASN A 307 -28.39 -3.91 -9.25
CA ASN A 307 -29.81 -3.98 -9.65
C ASN A 307 -30.02 -3.92 -11.17
N ASP A 308 -28.96 -3.77 -11.98
CA ASP A 308 -29.10 -3.65 -13.43
C ASP A 308 -29.22 -5.04 -14.10
N PRO A 309 -30.19 -5.24 -15.02
CA PRO A 309 -30.41 -6.55 -15.65
C PRO A 309 -29.28 -7.02 -16.58
N HIS A 310 -28.38 -6.15 -17.03
CA HIS A 310 -27.23 -6.50 -17.86
C HIS A 310 -26.04 -7.01 -17.04
N VAL A 311 -26.03 -6.76 -15.71
CA VAL A 311 -24.96 -7.15 -14.81
C VAL A 311 -25.19 -8.57 -14.28
N ALA A 312 -24.16 -9.38 -14.29
CA ALA A 312 -24.18 -10.76 -13.78
C ALA A 312 -23.82 -10.84 -12.29
N TRP A 313 -22.84 -10.05 -11.87
CA TRP A 313 -22.35 -10.01 -10.49
C TRP A 313 -21.62 -8.69 -10.22
N VAL A 314 -21.56 -8.30 -8.93
CA VAL A 314 -20.81 -7.13 -8.42
C VAL A 314 -20.07 -7.55 -7.17
N HIS A 315 -18.78 -7.24 -7.08
CA HIS A 315 -17.96 -7.35 -5.86
C HIS A 315 -17.63 -5.95 -5.34
N TYR A 316 -18.26 -5.61 -4.23
CA TYR A 316 -18.02 -4.40 -3.47
C TYR A 316 -18.41 -4.64 -2.01
N CYS A 317 -17.46 -4.61 -1.12
CA CYS A 317 -17.66 -4.98 0.28
C CYS A 317 -18.63 -4.05 1.05
N GLY A 318 -19.07 -2.94 0.44
CA GLY A 318 -20.13 -2.08 0.95
C GLY A 318 -21.55 -2.62 0.69
N LEU A 319 -21.75 -3.57 -0.22
CA LEU A 319 -23.03 -4.23 -0.47
C LEU A 319 -23.31 -5.25 0.65
N LYS A 320 -24.57 -5.32 1.10
CA LYS A 320 -24.97 -6.17 2.25
C LYS A 320 -24.84 -7.65 2.00
N ASP A 321 -24.96 -8.08 0.76
CA ASP A 321 -24.86 -9.47 0.30
C ASP A 321 -23.47 -9.85 -0.22
N ASP A 322 -22.51 -8.92 -0.24
CA ASP A 322 -21.11 -9.23 -0.54
C ASP A 322 -20.49 -10.08 0.59
N ALA A 323 -19.74 -11.11 0.21
CA ALA A 323 -19.11 -12.04 1.16
C ALA A 323 -18.16 -11.35 2.15
N ASN A 324 -17.63 -10.17 1.79
CA ASN A 324 -16.72 -9.40 2.61
C ASN A 324 -17.41 -8.33 3.48
N HIS A 325 -18.75 -8.20 3.41
CA HIS A 325 -19.48 -7.14 4.09
C HIS A 325 -19.20 -7.08 5.61
N GLU A 326 -19.26 -8.21 6.29
CA GLU A 326 -19.02 -8.24 7.74
C GLU A 326 -17.56 -7.94 8.10
N LYS A 327 -16.59 -8.38 7.29
CA LYS A 327 -15.19 -7.97 7.43
C LYS A 327 -15.03 -6.47 7.20
N ALA A 328 -15.70 -5.91 6.20
CA ALA A 328 -15.68 -4.48 5.92
C ALA A 328 -16.26 -3.66 7.07
N LYS A 329 -17.38 -4.05 7.64
CA LYS A 329 -17.96 -3.39 8.84
C LYS A 329 -16.99 -3.37 10.02
N LYS A 330 -16.22 -4.43 10.19
CA LYS A 330 -15.25 -4.56 11.26
C LYS A 330 -14.01 -3.69 11.02
N TYR A 331 -13.36 -3.85 9.87
CA TYR A 331 -12.04 -3.27 9.60
C TYR A 331 -12.08 -1.90 8.92
N LEU A 332 -13.19 -1.54 8.28
CA LEU A 332 -13.37 -0.33 7.48
C LEU A 332 -14.52 0.54 7.97
N PRO A 333 -14.53 0.99 9.24
CA PRO A 333 -15.68 1.66 9.85
C PRO A 333 -16.04 3.01 9.22
N ASN A 334 -15.12 3.62 8.45
CA ASN A 334 -15.30 4.93 7.82
C ASN A 334 -15.67 4.86 6.33
N GLY A 335 -15.87 3.65 5.79
CA GLY A 335 -16.16 3.37 4.39
C GLY A 335 -15.14 2.42 3.77
N SER A 336 -15.50 1.79 2.66
CA SER A 336 -14.69 0.76 2.01
C SER A 336 -13.54 1.37 1.20
N CYS A 337 -13.79 1.64 -0.08
CA CYS A 337 -12.91 2.36 -0.99
C CYS A 337 -13.73 2.81 -2.22
N GLY A 338 -13.09 3.43 -3.20
CA GLY A 338 -13.73 3.81 -4.46
C GLY A 338 -13.58 2.75 -5.56
N VAL A 339 -13.08 1.56 -5.27
CA VAL A 339 -12.87 0.51 -6.27
C VAL A 339 -13.88 -0.61 -6.08
N LEU A 340 -14.46 -1.05 -7.19
CA LEU A 340 -15.34 -2.21 -7.27
C LEU A 340 -15.01 -3.04 -8.52
N SER A 341 -15.42 -4.29 -8.52
CA SER A 341 -15.35 -5.17 -9.68
C SER A 341 -16.72 -5.73 -10.00
N PHE A 342 -17.01 -5.93 -11.28
CA PHE A 342 -18.28 -6.51 -11.74
C PHE A 342 -18.09 -7.24 -13.06
N GLY A 343 -19.06 -8.10 -13.39
CA GLY A 343 -19.15 -8.78 -14.68
C GLY A 343 -20.48 -8.53 -15.34
N LEU A 344 -20.47 -8.40 -16.68
CA LEU A 344 -21.69 -8.30 -17.48
C LEU A 344 -22.20 -9.68 -17.87
N LYS A 345 -23.51 -9.79 -18.14
CA LYS A 345 -24.10 -10.99 -18.76
C LYS A 345 -23.59 -11.08 -20.20
N GLY A 346 -22.78 -12.06 -20.49
CA GLY A 346 -22.13 -12.24 -21.77
C GLY A 346 -20.70 -12.76 -21.64
N ASP A 347 -19.87 -12.33 -22.54
CA ASP A 347 -18.48 -12.74 -22.63
C ASP A 347 -17.51 -11.55 -22.60
N ARG A 348 -16.22 -11.83 -22.81
CA ARG A 348 -15.16 -10.81 -22.91
C ARG A 348 -15.50 -9.74 -23.95
N ALA A 349 -16.13 -10.10 -25.09
CA ALA A 349 -16.48 -9.14 -26.14
C ALA A 349 -17.58 -8.17 -25.68
N THR A 350 -18.52 -8.64 -24.85
CA THR A 350 -19.53 -7.80 -24.21
C THR A 350 -18.89 -6.76 -23.29
N ALA A 351 -17.94 -7.17 -22.45
CA ALA A 351 -17.20 -6.26 -21.58
C ALA A 351 -16.44 -5.20 -22.37
N VAL A 352 -15.73 -5.60 -23.43
CA VAL A 352 -14.99 -4.68 -24.30
C VAL A 352 -15.95 -3.70 -24.99
N LYS A 353 -17.06 -4.17 -25.55
CA LYS A 353 -18.06 -3.33 -26.21
C LYS A 353 -18.66 -2.29 -25.27
N TRP A 354 -18.94 -2.68 -24.01
CA TRP A 354 -19.41 -1.75 -22.98
C TRP A 354 -18.36 -0.69 -22.68
N MET A 355 -17.10 -1.08 -22.45
CA MET A 355 -16.03 -0.14 -22.16
C MET A 355 -15.79 0.85 -23.30
N ASP A 356 -15.80 0.39 -24.56
CA ASP A 356 -15.60 1.23 -25.73
C ASP A 356 -16.77 2.20 -25.97
N ALA A 357 -17.93 1.95 -25.36
CA ALA A 357 -19.10 2.83 -25.41
C ALA A 357 -19.10 3.95 -24.36
N LEU A 358 -18.22 3.90 -23.37
CA LEU A 358 -18.06 4.96 -22.36
C LEU A 358 -17.59 6.26 -23.00
N LYS A 359 -18.04 7.40 -22.46
CA LYS A 359 -17.74 8.73 -23.00
C LYS A 359 -16.93 9.61 -22.05
N MET A 360 -17.20 9.52 -20.75
CA MET A 360 -16.53 10.28 -19.70
C MET A 360 -15.52 9.40 -18.97
N ILE A 361 -15.89 8.17 -18.64
CA ILE A 361 -15.06 7.23 -17.90
C ILE A 361 -13.92 6.73 -18.77
N ALA A 362 -12.68 7.01 -18.36
CA ALA A 362 -11.50 6.70 -19.15
C ALA A 362 -11.02 5.25 -18.96
N ILE A 363 -10.60 4.63 -20.06
CA ILE A 363 -9.90 3.32 -20.03
C ILE A 363 -8.42 3.57 -19.74
N VAL A 364 -7.98 3.32 -18.51
CA VAL A 364 -6.59 3.51 -18.09
C VAL A 364 -6.13 2.41 -17.12
N THR A 365 -4.84 2.14 -17.09
CA THR A 365 -4.26 1.17 -16.13
C THR A 365 -4.23 1.71 -14.70
N HIS A 366 -4.39 3.01 -14.52
CA HIS A 366 -4.43 3.67 -13.22
C HIS A 366 -5.69 3.29 -12.41
N VAL A 367 -5.71 3.63 -11.13
CA VAL A 367 -6.79 3.38 -10.19
C VAL A 367 -6.65 4.34 -9.01
N ALA A 368 -7.78 4.69 -8.38
CA ALA A 368 -7.78 5.44 -7.12
C ALA A 368 -7.25 6.89 -7.25
N ASP A 369 -7.71 7.59 -8.26
CA ASP A 369 -7.55 9.05 -8.38
C ASP A 369 -8.93 9.75 -8.43
N ALA A 370 -8.90 11.06 -8.52
CA ALA A 370 -10.11 11.89 -8.50
C ALA A 370 -11.07 11.61 -9.67
N ARG A 371 -10.62 11.01 -10.76
CA ARG A 371 -11.40 10.71 -11.96
C ARG A 371 -11.81 9.24 -11.98
N THR A 372 -13.06 9.01 -12.42
CA THR A 372 -13.55 7.65 -12.65
C THR A 372 -12.83 7.02 -13.83
N CYS A 373 -12.35 5.80 -13.65
CA CYS A 373 -11.67 5.06 -14.69
C CYS A 373 -11.97 3.56 -14.63
N VAL A 374 -11.77 2.87 -15.75
CA VAL A 374 -12.10 1.47 -15.93
C VAL A 374 -10.93 0.69 -16.52
N LEU A 375 -10.84 -0.58 -16.13
CA LEU A 375 -9.88 -1.55 -16.67
C LEU A 375 -10.55 -2.91 -16.79
N HIS A 376 -10.25 -3.62 -17.88
CA HIS A 376 -10.59 -5.05 -18.06
C HIS A 376 -9.31 -5.87 -17.99
N PRO A 377 -8.99 -6.52 -16.85
CA PRO A 377 -7.70 -7.18 -16.64
C PRO A 377 -7.38 -8.22 -17.72
N ALA A 378 -8.35 -9.03 -18.11
CA ALA A 378 -8.17 -10.08 -19.12
C ALA A 378 -7.77 -9.57 -20.52
N SER A 379 -8.16 -8.34 -20.88
CA SER A 379 -7.77 -7.71 -22.16
C SER A 379 -6.53 -6.80 -22.06
N HIS A 380 -6.09 -6.44 -20.84
CA HIS A 380 -5.02 -5.48 -20.61
C HIS A 380 -3.87 -6.07 -19.78
N THR A 381 -3.97 -6.01 -18.46
CA THR A 381 -2.85 -6.35 -17.55
C THR A 381 -2.52 -7.84 -17.48
N HIS A 382 -3.47 -8.72 -17.82
CA HIS A 382 -3.32 -10.19 -17.80
C HIS A 382 -3.51 -10.81 -19.20
N ARG A 383 -3.34 -10.01 -20.25
CA ARG A 383 -3.59 -10.42 -21.64
C ARG A 383 -2.78 -11.65 -22.09
N GLN A 384 -1.66 -11.93 -21.43
CA GLN A 384 -0.81 -13.09 -21.76
C GLN A 384 -1.31 -14.40 -21.16
N LEU A 385 -2.29 -14.35 -20.24
CA LEU A 385 -2.84 -15.52 -19.57
C LEU A 385 -4.01 -16.10 -20.36
N SER A 386 -4.13 -17.44 -20.35
CA SER A 386 -5.34 -18.13 -20.82
C SER A 386 -6.48 -17.90 -19.82
N ASP A 387 -7.72 -18.18 -20.23
CA ASP A 387 -8.89 -18.05 -19.34
C ASP A 387 -8.82 -18.99 -18.12
N GLU A 388 -8.15 -20.14 -18.23
CA GLU A 388 -7.86 -21.04 -17.10
C GLU A 388 -6.88 -20.40 -16.12
N GLN A 389 -5.75 -19.88 -16.65
CA GLN A 389 -4.76 -19.18 -15.84
C GLN A 389 -5.31 -17.92 -15.18
N LEU A 390 -6.22 -17.22 -15.85
CA LEU A 390 -6.93 -16.07 -15.26
C LEU A 390 -7.76 -16.50 -14.04
N ARG A 391 -8.55 -17.59 -14.17
CA ARG A 391 -9.36 -18.12 -13.05
C ARG A 391 -8.48 -18.58 -11.88
N GLU A 392 -7.38 -19.25 -12.17
CA GLU A 392 -6.39 -19.66 -11.15
C GLU A 392 -5.77 -18.45 -10.41
N ALA A 393 -5.63 -17.32 -11.12
CA ALA A 393 -5.17 -16.06 -10.55
C ALA A 393 -6.28 -15.23 -9.85
N GLY A 394 -7.48 -15.79 -9.69
CA GLY A 394 -8.65 -15.09 -9.09
C GLY A 394 -9.23 -14.00 -9.96
N VAL A 395 -8.95 -13.99 -11.27
CA VAL A 395 -9.44 -12.99 -12.22
C VAL A 395 -10.40 -13.66 -13.21
N SER A 396 -11.71 -13.38 -13.08
CA SER A 396 -12.67 -13.86 -14.08
C SER A 396 -12.41 -13.21 -15.45
N PRO A 397 -12.55 -13.95 -16.58
CA PRO A 397 -12.38 -13.40 -17.93
C PRO A 397 -13.34 -12.26 -18.28
N ASP A 398 -14.46 -12.13 -17.59
CA ASP A 398 -15.47 -11.09 -17.72
C ASP A 398 -15.30 -9.95 -16.69
N LEU A 399 -14.31 -10.01 -15.80
CA LEU A 399 -14.12 -9.04 -14.74
C LEU A 399 -13.77 -7.67 -15.29
N ILE A 400 -14.60 -6.69 -14.96
CA ILE A 400 -14.36 -5.27 -15.16
C ILE A 400 -14.04 -4.64 -13.80
N ARG A 401 -12.90 -3.97 -13.68
CA ARG A 401 -12.54 -3.18 -12.49
C ARG A 401 -12.89 -1.72 -12.75
N LEU A 402 -13.75 -1.16 -11.93
CA LEU A 402 -14.14 0.26 -11.96
C LEU A 402 -13.53 0.97 -10.73
N SER A 403 -12.79 2.03 -10.96
CA SER A 403 -12.32 2.95 -9.92
C SER A 403 -13.16 4.22 -9.99
N VAL A 404 -14.07 4.36 -9.05
CA VAL A 404 -15.04 5.47 -8.99
C VAL A 404 -14.37 6.71 -8.42
N GLY A 405 -14.43 7.80 -9.16
CA GLY A 405 -13.87 9.09 -8.79
C GLY A 405 -14.78 9.92 -7.88
N ILE A 406 -14.49 11.22 -7.86
CA ILE A 406 -15.22 12.20 -7.04
C ILE A 406 -16.08 13.16 -7.88
N GLU A 407 -16.31 12.83 -9.14
CA GLU A 407 -17.26 13.54 -10.01
C GLU A 407 -18.67 13.46 -9.41
N ASP A 408 -19.60 14.23 -9.96
CA ASP A 408 -21.02 14.08 -9.63
C ASP A 408 -21.46 12.65 -9.95
N VAL A 409 -22.09 11.98 -8.99
CA VAL A 409 -22.47 10.58 -9.14
C VAL A 409 -23.49 10.34 -10.24
N GLU A 410 -24.37 11.32 -10.49
CA GLU A 410 -25.38 11.22 -11.55
C GLU A 410 -24.73 11.22 -12.95
N ASP A 411 -23.65 11.97 -13.15
CA ASP A 411 -22.87 11.96 -14.40
C ASP A 411 -22.16 10.61 -14.59
N ILE A 412 -21.61 10.04 -13.52
CA ILE A 412 -20.99 8.70 -13.55
C ILE A 412 -22.05 7.65 -13.94
N LEU A 413 -23.21 7.67 -13.28
CA LEU A 413 -24.32 6.75 -13.57
C LEU A 413 -24.87 6.92 -14.99
N ALA A 414 -24.98 8.15 -15.48
CA ALA A 414 -25.44 8.43 -16.83
C ALA A 414 -24.50 7.83 -17.90
N ASP A 415 -23.18 7.92 -17.68
CA ASP A 415 -22.19 7.34 -18.61
C ASP A 415 -22.21 5.80 -18.56
N ILE A 416 -22.29 5.20 -17.37
CA ILE A 416 -22.44 3.75 -17.22
C ILE A 416 -23.71 3.25 -17.92
N LYS A 417 -24.85 3.90 -17.67
CA LYS A 417 -26.16 3.51 -18.20
C LYS A 417 -26.18 3.56 -19.70
N GLN A 418 -25.74 4.67 -20.31
CA GLN A 418 -25.76 4.82 -21.79
C GLN A 418 -24.85 3.79 -22.47
N ALA A 419 -23.79 3.30 -21.77
CA ALA A 419 -22.95 2.24 -22.29
C ALA A 419 -23.61 0.84 -22.14
N LEU A 420 -24.36 0.59 -21.04
CA LEU A 420 -25.13 -0.65 -20.85
C LEU A 420 -26.24 -0.82 -21.92
N GLU A 421 -26.83 0.27 -22.38
CA GLU A 421 -27.82 0.24 -23.48
C GLU A 421 -27.25 -0.20 -24.84
N LYS A 422 -25.91 -0.37 -24.94
CA LYS A 422 -25.26 -0.79 -26.20
C LYS A 422 -24.91 -2.30 -26.21
N VAL A 423 -25.05 -3.00 -25.09
CA VAL A 423 -24.61 -4.41 -24.94
C VAL A 423 -25.72 -5.39 -24.65
#